data_724780801309f6727b04352aa1383f21
#
_entry.id   724780801309f6727b04352aa1383f21
#
_cell.length_a   1.000
_cell.length_b   1.000
_cell.length_c   1.000
_cell.angle_alpha   90.00
_cell.angle_beta   90.00
_cell.angle_gamma   90.00
#
_symmetry.space_group_name_H-M   'P 1'
#
loop_
_entity.id
_entity.type
_entity.pdbx_description
1 polymer ?
#
loop_
_entity_poly.entity_id
_entity_poly.type
_entity_poly.pdbx_seq_one_letter_code
_entity_poly.pdbx_strand_id
1 'polypeptide(L)'
;MEKERERYEKMKEDISYLINKAIIIFKEFSDYDIDMDKQQLWEDVNIKILNDKLDKVRYVEFWLAVHYYEALWLAEKCKITEKQKGKTFEKVLNEMYQRLAMVAPCMVMTCYMLPKQFWAYDGNEKQNYYMYNYADLLIVDEAGQISPEIGMPAFAFAKKAIVVGDEEQIPPVWGTPRALDIAMAISSGVIKNKNDYSCIEENGLNCSQSSIMKIASRSCKFEKHGKGLFLCEHRRCYNEIVQYCNELVYEKNLRPLRGKASDDNRNVLKNYLPPMGRKQIDSKYSKRIGTSRQNSKEAEEIVEWVRLNYFVLCEKYRQNEAANQFDEKTILGIITPFKGQSAMIKSMIKRQLPEIEGNIAVGTVHTFQGAERNVIIFSSVYGSEEGCYFINSNKSLMNVAVSRAKDSFLVFGDSGCLEGNPKSAGGMLKRMTEREII
;
A
#
# COMPACT_ATOMS: atom_id res chain seq x y z
N MET A 1 10.19 -28.95 18.32
CA MET A 1 11.61 -28.53 18.17
C MET A 1 12.39 -29.48 17.24
N GLU A 2 12.48 -30.81 17.54
CA GLU A 2 13.26 -31.77 16.71
C GLU A 2 12.70 -31.88 15.28
N LYS A 3 11.40 -32.06 15.10
CA LYS A 3 10.73 -32.09 13.78
C LYS A 3 10.85 -30.78 12.99
N GLU A 4 10.91 -29.64 13.67
CA GLU A 4 11.11 -28.33 13.02
C GLU A 4 12.56 -28.15 12.57
N ARG A 5 13.50 -28.67 13.35
CA ARG A 5 14.92 -28.68 12.99
C ARG A 5 15.19 -29.59 11.79
N GLU A 6 14.62 -30.79 11.77
CA GLU A 6 14.71 -31.69 10.61
C GLU A 6 14.08 -31.07 9.35
N ARG A 7 12.94 -30.39 9.48
CA ARG A 7 12.29 -29.69 8.38
C ARG A 7 13.14 -28.52 7.87
N TYR A 8 13.79 -27.80 8.78
CA TYR A 8 14.69 -26.71 8.44
C TYR A 8 15.94 -27.20 7.70
N GLU A 9 16.57 -28.26 8.19
CA GLU A 9 17.75 -28.85 7.53
C GLU A 9 17.41 -29.42 6.14
N LYS A 10 16.27 -30.09 6.01
CA LYS A 10 15.79 -30.57 4.70
C LYS A 10 15.52 -29.41 3.73
N MET A 11 14.90 -28.34 4.19
CA MET A 11 14.63 -27.16 3.37
C MET A 11 15.94 -26.46 2.94
N LYS A 12 16.96 -26.48 3.79
CA LYS A 12 18.30 -25.97 3.49
C LYS A 12 19.02 -26.83 2.44
N GLU A 13 18.86 -28.17 2.52
CA GLU A 13 19.38 -29.10 1.51
C GLU A 13 18.70 -28.88 0.14
N ASP A 14 17.38 -28.76 0.12
CA ASP A 14 16.59 -28.53 -1.10
C ASP A 14 16.98 -27.19 -1.76
N ILE A 15 17.14 -26.13 -0.98
CA ILE A 15 17.60 -24.82 -1.48
C ILE A 15 19.02 -24.91 -2.01
N SER A 16 19.93 -25.59 -1.30
CA SER A 16 21.32 -25.79 -1.74
C SER A 16 21.40 -26.59 -3.04
N TYR A 17 20.53 -27.59 -3.21
CA TYR A 17 20.40 -28.33 -4.46
C TYR A 17 19.93 -27.44 -5.62
N LEU A 18 18.91 -26.62 -5.41
CA LEU A 18 18.38 -25.71 -6.44
C LEU A 18 19.43 -24.64 -6.84
N ILE A 19 20.15 -24.09 -5.87
CA ILE A 19 21.23 -23.12 -6.14
C ILE A 19 22.36 -23.78 -6.96
N ASN A 20 22.79 -24.99 -6.58
CA ASN A 20 23.83 -25.71 -7.34
C ASN A 20 23.38 -25.99 -8.77
N LYS A 21 22.12 -26.39 -8.97
CA LYS A 21 21.56 -26.64 -10.30
C LYS A 21 21.49 -25.35 -11.13
N ALA A 22 21.09 -24.25 -10.52
CA ALA A 22 21.12 -22.94 -11.17
C ALA A 22 22.54 -22.52 -11.57
N ILE A 23 23.54 -22.68 -10.68
CA ILE A 23 24.94 -22.37 -10.95
C ILE A 23 25.49 -23.20 -12.13
N ILE A 24 25.16 -24.51 -12.20
CA ILE A 24 25.56 -25.39 -13.31
C ILE A 24 24.96 -24.88 -14.64
N ILE A 25 23.67 -24.57 -14.65
CA ILE A 25 22.98 -24.03 -15.83
C ILE A 25 23.63 -22.70 -16.24
N PHE A 26 23.93 -21.81 -15.29
CA PHE A 26 24.57 -20.54 -15.58
C PHE A 26 26.00 -20.69 -16.12
N LYS A 27 26.78 -21.68 -15.63
CA LYS A 27 28.11 -21.98 -16.16
C LYS A 27 28.06 -22.51 -17.59
N GLU A 28 26.99 -23.20 -17.98
CA GLU A 28 26.82 -23.71 -19.34
C GLU A 28 26.42 -22.64 -20.34
N PHE A 29 25.73 -21.54 -19.88
CA PHE A 29 25.17 -20.52 -20.75
C PHE A 29 25.81 -19.13 -20.63
N SER A 30 26.80 -18.93 -19.76
CA SER A 30 27.42 -17.61 -19.58
C SER A 30 28.92 -17.70 -19.34
N ASP A 31 29.67 -16.79 -19.95
CA ASP A 31 31.07 -16.50 -19.63
C ASP A 31 31.28 -15.83 -18.26
N TYR A 32 30.27 -15.86 -17.40
CA TYR A 32 30.31 -15.29 -16.07
C TYR A 32 30.81 -16.30 -15.05
N ASP A 33 32.03 -16.10 -14.60
CA ASP A 33 32.61 -16.88 -13.49
C ASP A 33 31.94 -16.49 -12.18
N ILE A 34 31.01 -17.33 -11.71
CA ILE A 34 30.38 -17.20 -10.40
C ILE A 34 31.17 -18.07 -9.42
N ASP A 35 32.32 -17.55 -9.00
CA ASP A 35 33.11 -18.18 -7.95
C ASP A 35 32.60 -17.71 -6.59
N MET A 36 31.77 -18.54 -5.94
CA MET A 36 31.32 -18.30 -4.57
C MET A 36 31.43 -19.58 -3.75
N ASP A 37 32.08 -19.45 -2.60
CA ASP A 37 32.16 -20.53 -1.62
C ASP A 37 30.75 -20.77 -1.01
N LYS A 38 30.33 -22.05 -0.92
CA LYS A 38 29.01 -22.46 -0.43
C LYS A 38 28.71 -21.97 0.98
N GLN A 39 29.71 -21.81 1.84
CA GLN A 39 29.57 -21.35 3.21
C GLN A 39 29.26 -19.84 3.29
N GLN A 40 29.78 -19.06 2.34
CA GLN A 40 29.57 -17.61 2.29
C GLN A 40 28.18 -17.20 1.79
N LEU A 41 27.44 -18.10 1.11
CA LEU A 41 26.10 -17.83 0.55
C LEU A 41 25.03 -17.51 1.59
N TRP A 42 25.23 -17.92 2.84
CA TRP A 42 24.23 -17.80 3.90
C TRP A 42 24.41 -16.58 4.80
N GLU A 43 25.46 -15.80 4.62
CA GLU A 43 25.63 -14.53 5.28
C GLU A 43 24.80 -13.45 4.58
N ASP A 44 24.09 -12.60 5.33
CA ASP A 44 23.20 -11.55 4.79
C ASP A 44 23.87 -10.65 3.73
N VAL A 45 25.16 -10.37 3.90
CA VAL A 45 25.96 -9.58 2.94
C VAL A 45 26.13 -10.33 1.61
N ASN A 46 26.27 -11.64 1.65
CA ASN A 46 26.53 -12.46 0.46
C ASN A 46 25.24 -12.76 -0.32
N ILE A 47 24.08 -12.84 0.35
CA ILE A 47 22.77 -12.91 -0.32
C ILE A 47 22.55 -11.67 -1.19
N LYS A 48 22.96 -10.50 -0.73
CA LYS A 48 22.85 -9.27 -1.52
C LYS A 48 23.76 -9.33 -2.76
N ILE A 49 25.02 -9.74 -2.59
CA ILE A 49 25.98 -9.89 -3.70
C ILE A 49 25.47 -10.92 -4.71
N LEU A 50 24.93 -12.05 -4.24
CA LEU A 50 24.32 -13.06 -5.09
C LEU A 50 23.14 -12.50 -5.88
N ASN A 51 22.23 -11.79 -5.24
CA ASN A 51 21.09 -11.16 -5.91
C ASN A 51 21.55 -10.13 -6.95
N ASP A 52 22.54 -9.29 -6.64
CA ASP A 52 23.08 -8.30 -7.57
C ASP A 52 23.72 -8.96 -8.81
N LYS A 53 24.36 -10.11 -8.64
CA LYS A 53 24.90 -10.93 -9.76
C LYS A 53 23.79 -11.61 -10.55
N LEU A 54 22.81 -12.22 -9.87
CA LEU A 54 21.65 -12.87 -10.49
C LEU A 54 20.76 -11.87 -11.24
N ASP A 55 20.66 -10.64 -10.78
CA ASP A 55 19.84 -9.62 -11.43
C ASP A 55 20.35 -9.27 -12.83
N LYS A 56 21.65 -9.33 -13.06
CA LYS A 56 22.21 -9.15 -14.41
C LYS A 56 21.77 -10.24 -15.37
N VAL A 57 21.73 -11.49 -14.89
CA VAL A 57 21.28 -12.64 -15.70
C VAL A 57 19.76 -12.58 -15.88
N ARG A 58 18.99 -12.34 -14.81
CA ARG A 58 17.54 -12.15 -14.86
C ARG A 58 17.12 -11.06 -15.83
N TYR A 59 17.90 -9.97 -15.90
CA TYR A 59 17.67 -8.90 -16.86
C TYR A 59 17.77 -9.40 -18.30
N VAL A 60 18.82 -10.16 -18.63
CA VAL A 60 19.02 -10.72 -19.97
C VAL A 60 17.91 -11.75 -20.28
N GLU A 61 17.62 -12.67 -19.34
CA GLU A 61 16.53 -13.65 -19.49
C GLU A 61 15.17 -12.98 -19.72
N PHE A 62 14.88 -11.92 -18.96
CA PHE A 62 13.65 -11.16 -19.11
C PHE A 62 13.53 -10.58 -20.53
N TRP A 63 14.57 -9.92 -21.03
CA TRP A 63 14.54 -9.34 -22.37
C TRP A 63 14.49 -10.40 -23.48
N LEU A 64 15.19 -11.51 -23.33
CA LEU A 64 15.09 -12.63 -24.26
C LEU A 64 13.68 -13.21 -24.30
N ALA A 65 13.04 -13.39 -23.13
CA ALA A 65 11.66 -13.85 -23.05
C ALA A 65 10.68 -12.86 -23.69
N VAL A 66 10.83 -11.56 -23.43
CA VAL A 66 10.01 -10.50 -24.05
C VAL A 66 10.12 -10.59 -25.57
N HIS A 67 11.32 -10.56 -26.12
CA HIS A 67 11.51 -10.60 -27.57
C HIS A 67 11.08 -11.92 -28.20
N TYR A 68 11.23 -13.04 -27.49
CA TYR A 68 10.72 -14.34 -27.95
C TYR A 68 9.18 -14.32 -28.09
N TYR A 69 8.48 -13.84 -27.06
CA TYR A 69 7.03 -13.78 -27.08
C TYR A 69 6.48 -12.70 -28.01
N GLU A 70 7.17 -11.58 -28.16
CA GLU A 70 6.87 -10.57 -29.20
C GLU A 70 6.97 -11.17 -30.61
N ALA A 71 8.04 -11.91 -30.89
CA ALA A 71 8.23 -12.59 -32.16
C ALA A 71 7.13 -13.64 -32.44
N LEU A 72 6.77 -14.44 -31.43
CA LEU A 72 5.65 -15.39 -31.54
C LEU A 72 4.33 -14.65 -31.80
N TRP A 73 4.07 -13.56 -31.08
CA TRP A 73 2.86 -12.76 -31.25
C TRP A 73 2.74 -12.17 -32.65
N LEU A 74 3.85 -11.75 -33.24
CA LEU A 74 3.91 -11.25 -34.63
C LEU A 74 3.80 -12.39 -35.67
N ALA A 75 4.43 -13.54 -35.42
CA ALA A 75 4.44 -14.69 -36.33
C ALA A 75 3.10 -15.43 -36.37
N GLU A 76 2.42 -15.52 -35.24
CA GLU A 76 1.14 -16.19 -35.13
C GLU A 76 0.01 -15.34 -35.70
N LYS A 77 -0.71 -15.88 -36.69
CA LYS A 77 -1.93 -15.23 -37.21
C LYS A 77 -3.01 -15.24 -36.14
N CYS A 78 -3.61 -14.08 -35.88
CA CYS A 78 -4.78 -13.99 -35.02
C CYS A 78 -5.94 -14.81 -35.62
N LYS A 79 -6.42 -15.78 -34.85
CA LYS A 79 -7.54 -16.62 -35.23
C LYS A 79 -8.90 -15.95 -35.07
N ILE A 80 -8.93 -14.81 -34.37
CA ILE A 80 -10.14 -14.00 -34.18
C ILE A 80 -10.34 -13.12 -35.40
N THR A 81 -11.49 -13.26 -36.04
CA THR A 81 -11.90 -12.38 -37.15
C THR A 81 -12.48 -11.06 -36.63
N GLU A 82 -12.51 -10.02 -37.47
CA GLU A 82 -13.10 -8.72 -37.11
C GLU A 82 -14.56 -8.85 -36.62
N LYS A 83 -15.34 -9.81 -37.20
CA LYS A 83 -16.72 -10.08 -36.77
C LYS A 83 -16.81 -10.72 -35.36
N GLN A 84 -15.74 -11.34 -34.88
CA GLN A 84 -15.68 -12.00 -33.59
C GLN A 84 -15.13 -11.07 -32.49
N LYS A 85 -14.45 -10.00 -32.88
CA LYS A 85 -13.96 -9.00 -31.92
C LYS A 85 -15.11 -8.48 -31.06
N GLY A 86 -14.90 -8.47 -29.75
CA GLY A 86 -15.90 -8.04 -28.76
C GLY A 86 -17.01 -9.06 -28.47
N LYS A 87 -16.97 -10.27 -29.06
CA LYS A 87 -17.87 -11.37 -28.68
C LYS A 87 -17.34 -12.08 -27.43
N THR A 88 -18.27 -12.55 -26.61
CA THR A 88 -17.99 -13.23 -25.34
C THR A 88 -17.99 -14.76 -25.45
N PHE A 89 -17.91 -15.32 -26.64
CA PHE A 89 -17.74 -16.76 -26.77
C PHE A 89 -16.46 -17.23 -26.14
N GLU A 90 -16.51 -18.32 -25.39
CA GLU A 90 -15.35 -18.87 -24.65
C GLU A 90 -14.12 -19.00 -25.55
N LYS A 91 -14.30 -19.58 -26.76
CA LYS A 91 -13.20 -19.75 -27.72
C LYS A 91 -12.56 -18.42 -28.12
N VAL A 92 -13.34 -17.34 -28.24
CA VAL A 92 -12.85 -16.00 -28.56
C VAL A 92 -12.09 -15.40 -27.40
N LEU A 93 -12.63 -15.51 -26.18
CA LEU A 93 -11.98 -15.03 -24.97
C LEU A 93 -10.66 -15.77 -24.72
N ASN A 94 -10.63 -17.10 -24.85
CA ASN A 94 -9.42 -17.90 -24.70
C ASN A 94 -8.33 -17.47 -25.69
N GLU A 95 -8.66 -17.35 -26.97
CA GLU A 95 -7.70 -16.89 -27.97
C GLU A 95 -7.15 -15.49 -27.67
N MET A 96 -8.03 -14.59 -27.23
CA MET A 96 -7.66 -13.22 -26.87
C MET A 96 -6.73 -13.21 -25.66
N TYR A 97 -7.08 -13.92 -24.59
CA TYR A 97 -6.28 -13.92 -23.36
C TYR A 97 -4.94 -14.61 -23.55
N GLN A 98 -4.88 -15.73 -24.28
CA GLN A 98 -3.63 -16.40 -24.61
C GLN A 98 -2.69 -15.50 -25.42
N ARG A 99 -3.23 -14.77 -26.42
CA ARG A 99 -2.43 -13.81 -27.18
C ARG A 99 -1.94 -12.65 -26.32
N LEU A 100 -2.80 -12.08 -25.49
CA LEU A 100 -2.41 -10.98 -24.58
C LEU A 100 -1.35 -11.43 -23.59
N ALA A 101 -1.44 -12.67 -23.09
CA ALA A 101 -0.48 -13.21 -22.15
C ALA A 101 0.93 -13.37 -22.73
N MET A 102 1.10 -13.47 -24.04
CA MET A 102 2.44 -13.49 -24.68
C MET A 102 3.20 -12.17 -24.46
N VAL A 103 2.47 -11.03 -24.44
CA VAL A 103 3.06 -9.70 -24.32
C VAL A 103 2.88 -9.15 -22.90
N ALA A 104 1.75 -9.43 -22.27
CA ALA A 104 1.40 -8.94 -20.93
C ALA A 104 0.71 -10.09 -20.14
N PRO A 105 1.46 -10.97 -19.49
CA PRO A 105 0.91 -12.12 -18.77
C PRO A 105 0.16 -11.73 -17.47
N CYS A 106 0.21 -10.46 -17.07
CA CYS A 106 -0.47 -9.93 -15.90
C CYS A 106 -1.55 -8.94 -16.32
N MET A 107 -2.80 -9.22 -15.95
CA MET A 107 -3.92 -8.29 -16.08
C MET A 107 -4.19 -7.60 -14.76
N VAL A 108 -4.30 -6.27 -14.77
CA VAL A 108 -4.59 -5.46 -13.59
C VAL A 108 -5.99 -4.85 -13.70
N MET A 109 -6.83 -5.10 -12.69
CA MET A 109 -8.18 -4.57 -12.63
C MET A 109 -8.71 -4.57 -11.20
N THR A 110 -9.83 -3.89 -10.97
CA THR A 110 -10.51 -3.95 -9.66
C THR A 110 -11.24 -5.27 -9.49
N CYS A 111 -11.39 -5.74 -8.24
CA CYS A 111 -12.17 -6.94 -7.94
C CYS A 111 -13.60 -6.86 -8.47
N TYR A 112 -14.18 -5.66 -8.49
CA TYR A 112 -15.52 -5.42 -9.04
C TYR A 112 -15.63 -5.72 -10.55
N MET A 113 -14.58 -5.41 -11.32
CA MET A 113 -14.56 -5.62 -12.77
C MET A 113 -14.18 -7.05 -13.17
N LEU A 114 -13.50 -7.78 -12.30
CA LEU A 114 -12.92 -9.09 -12.62
C LEU A 114 -13.96 -10.12 -13.06
N PRO A 115 -15.14 -10.29 -12.42
CA PRO A 115 -16.13 -11.25 -12.87
C PRO A 115 -16.61 -11.01 -14.29
N LYS A 116 -16.71 -9.75 -14.71
CA LYS A 116 -17.13 -9.39 -16.08
C LYS A 116 -16.15 -9.86 -17.15
N GLN A 117 -14.86 -9.91 -16.84
CA GLN A 117 -13.83 -10.34 -17.78
C GLN A 117 -13.91 -11.86 -18.06
N PHE A 118 -14.39 -12.63 -17.09
CA PHE A 118 -14.51 -14.08 -17.17
C PHE A 118 -15.97 -14.54 -17.43
N TRP A 119 -16.82 -13.64 -17.92
CA TRP A 119 -18.18 -13.93 -18.33
C TRP A 119 -18.20 -14.36 -19.78
N ALA A 120 -18.44 -15.66 -20.04
CA ALA A 120 -18.42 -16.27 -21.35
C ALA A 120 -19.82 -16.73 -21.79
N TYR A 121 -20.00 -16.85 -23.10
CA TYR A 121 -21.19 -17.45 -23.72
C TYR A 121 -20.85 -18.81 -24.30
N ASP A 122 -21.56 -19.85 -23.87
CA ASP A 122 -21.52 -21.17 -24.48
C ASP A 122 -22.50 -21.22 -25.64
N GLY A 123 -21.97 -21.39 -26.86
CA GLY A 123 -22.79 -21.48 -28.08
C GLY A 123 -23.55 -22.80 -28.20
N ASN A 124 -23.12 -23.87 -27.53
CA ASN A 124 -23.77 -25.18 -27.58
C ASN A 124 -24.99 -25.19 -26.63
N GLU A 125 -24.79 -24.78 -25.41
CA GLU A 125 -25.84 -24.72 -24.38
C GLU A 125 -26.70 -23.46 -24.48
N LYS A 126 -26.30 -22.47 -25.28
CA LYS A 126 -26.98 -21.19 -25.50
C LYS A 126 -27.16 -20.39 -24.22
N GLN A 127 -26.22 -20.49 -23.27
CA GLN A 127 -26.25 -19.81 -21.98
C GLN A 127 -24.94 -19.13 -21.67
N ASN A 128 -25.01 -18.16 -20.77
CA ASN A 128 -23.82 -17.53 -20.23
C ASN A 128 -23.34 -18.26 -18.96
N TYR A 129 -22.05 -18.27 -18.74
CA TYR A 129 -21.44 -18.83 -17.55
C TYR A 129 -20.13 -18.11 -17.18
N TYR A 130 -19.62 -18.36 -15.99
CA TYR A 130 -18.33 -17.86 -15.55
C TYR A 130 -17.23 -18.88 -15.81
N MET A 131 -16.11 -18.42 -16.36
CA MET A 131 -14.90 -19.22 -16.61
C MET A 131 -14.12 -19.41 -15.28
N TYR A 132 -14.65 -20.29 -14.41
CA TYR A 132 -14.02 -20.56 -13.11
C TYR A 132 -12.64 -21.22 -13.27
N ASN A 133 -11.73 -20.93 -12.29
CA ASN A 133 -10.35 -21.46 -12.27
C ASN A 133 -9.54 -21.19 -13.54
N TYR A 134 -9.85 -20.12 -14.26
CA TYR A 134 -9.20 -19.80 -15.52
C TYR A 134 -7.77 -19.27 -15.33
N ALA A 135 -7.57 -18.29 -14.47
CA ALA A 135 -6.26 -17.73 -14.16
C ALA A 135 -5.42 -18.71 -13.30
N ASP A 136 -4.12 -18.77 -13.54
CA ASP A 136 -3.24 -19.61 -12.74
C ASP A 136 -2.99 -19.01 -11.36
N LEU A 137 -2.92 -17.68 -11.26
CA LEU A 137 -2.64 -16.97 -10.02
C LEU A 137 -3.46 -15.67 -9.95
N LEU A 138 -4.15 -15.47 -8.84
CA LEU A 138 -4.74 -14.20 -8.43
C LEU A 138 -3.81 -13.54 -7.42
N ILE A 139 -3.43 -12.29 -7.66
CA ILE A 139 -2.74 -11.45 -6.67
C ILE A 139 -3.72 -10.36 -6.26
N VAL A 140 -4.13 -10.37 -4.99
CA VAL A 140 -4.99 -9.33 -4.42
C VAL A 140 -4.10 -8.37 -3.64
N ASP A 141 -3.91 -7.18 -4.17
CA ASP A 141 -3.15 -6.12 -3.51
C ASP A 141 -4.08 -5.20 -2.72
N GLU A 142 -3.57 -4.56 -1.67
CA GLU A 142 -4.35 -3.70 -0.75
C GLU A 142 -5.60 -4.40 -0.20
N ALA A 143 -5.50 -5.69 0.08
CA ALA A 143 -6.63 -6.54 0.50
C ALA A 143 -7.29 -6.11 1.81
N GLY A 144 -6.58 -5.33 2.65
CA GLY A 144 -7.13 -4.68 3.84
C GLY A 144 -8.25 -3.66 3.55
N GLN A 145 -8.31 -3.16 2.31
CA GLN A 145 -9.27 -2.17 1.86
C GLN A 145 -10.44 -2.75 1.06
N ILE A 146 -10.45 -4.05 0.83
CA ILE A 146 -11.48 -4.71 0.01
C ILE A 146 -12.46 -5.40 0.95
N SER A 147 -13.74 -5.01 0.87
CA SER A 147 -14.80 -5.67 1.63
C SER A 147 -15.08 -7.08 1.08
N PRO A 148 -15.54 -8.01 1.94
CA PRO A 148 -15.73 -9.41 1.58
C PRO A 148 -16.66 -9.62 0.37
N GLU A 149 -17.78 -8.92 0.31
CA GLU A 149 -18.78 -9.05 -0.75
C GLU A 149 -18.26 -8.64 -2.14
N ILE A 150 -17.23 -7.76 -2.17
CA ILE A 150 -16.61 -7.32 -3.44
C ILE A 150 -15.43 -8.24 -3.81
N GLY A 151 -14.64 -8.66 -2.82
CA GLY A 151 -13.39 -9.38 -3.07
C GLY A 151 -13.57 -10.89 -3.22
N MET A 152 -14.47 -11.52 -2.46
CA MET A 152 -14.63 -12.97 -2.44
C MET A 152 -14.91 -13.59 -3.82
N PRO A 153 -15.77 -13.00 -4.68
CA PRO A 153 -16.02 -13.57 -6.00
C PRO A 153 -14.78 -13.70 -6.88
N ALA A 154 -13.76 -12.87 -6.67
CA ALA A 154 -12.52 -12.89 -7.46
C ALA A 154 -11.77 -14.23 -7.33
N PHE A 155 -11.83 -14.87 -6.17
CA PHE A 155 -11.13 -16.12 -5.91
C PHE A 155 -11.66 -17.31 -6.72
N ALA A 156 -12.90 -17.24 -7.20
CA ALA A 156 -13.48 -18.29 -8.05
C ALA A 156 -12.83 -18.38 -9.43
N PHE A 157 -12.15 -17.33 -9.89
CA PHE A 157 -11.57 -17.26 -11.23
C PHE A 157 -10.12 -17.71 -11.32
N ALA A 158 -9.48 -18.05 -10.19
CA ALA A 158 -8.09 -18.47 -10.18
C ALA A 158 -7.86 -19.79 -9.43
N LYS A 159 -6.83 -20.51 -9.85
CA LYS A 159 -6.41 -21.79 -9.22
C LYS A 159 -5.70 -21.58 -7.89
N LYS A 160 -4.97 -20.48 -7.74
CA LYS A 160 -4.19 -20.10 -6.56
C LYS A 160 -4.33 -18.61 -6.31
N ALA A 161 -4.13 -18.19 -5.05
CA ALA A 161 -4.17 -16.79 -4.70
C ALA A 161 -3.02 -16.41 -3.76
N ILE A 162 -2.50 -15.20 -3.95
CA ILE A 162 -1.65 -14.47 -3.01
C ILE A 162 -2.42 -13.23 -2.59
N VAL A 163 -2.58 -13.04 -1.29
CA VAL A 163 -3.30 -11.89 -0.72
C VAL A 163 -2.29 -11.03 0.01
N VAL A 164 -2.18 -9.78 -0.41
CA VAL A 164 -1.26 -8.78 0.14
C VAL A 164 -2.08 -7.62 0.68
N GLY A 165 -1.77 -7.19 1.89
CA GLY A 165 -2.49 -6.09 2.54
C GLY A 165 -2.05 -5.89 3.97
N ASP A 166 -2.66 -4.92 4.62
CA ASP A 166 -2.35 -4.54 5.98
C ASP A 166 -3.66 -4.25 6.74
N GLU A 167 -3.91 -4.98 7.81
CA GLU A 167 -5.10 -4.79 8.64
C GLU A 167 -5.01 -3.54 9.52
N GLU A 168 -3.80 -3.01 9.72
CA GLU A 168 -3.51 -1.80 10.51
C GLU A 168 -3.57 -0.51 9.67
N GLN A 169 -3.87 -0.63 8.38
CA GLN A 169 -4.17 0.50 7.51
C GLN A 169 -5.68 0.78 7.45
N ILE A 170 -6.08 1.74 6.61
CA ILE A 170 -7.49 2.15 6.50
C ILE A 170 -8.35 0.97 6.04
N PRO A 171 -9.39 0.62 6.80
CA PRO A 171 -10.29 -0.47 6.43
C PRO A 171 -11.18 -0.12 5.23
N PRO A 172 -11.91 -1.09 4.66
CA PRO A 172 -12.88 -0.85 3.62
C PRO A 172 -13.95 0.17 4.06
N VAL A 173 -14.54 0.84 3.08
CA VAL A 173 -15.79 1.58 3.34
C VAL A 173 -16.96 0.60 3.28
N TRP A 174 -17.39 0.11 4.43
CA TRP A 174 -18.47 -0.87 4.48
C TRP A 174 -19.81 -0.23 4.12
N GLY A 175 -20.46 -0.77 3.09
CA GLY A 175 -21.80 -0.35 2.65
C GLY A 175 -22.94 -1.01 3.43
N THR A 176 -22.66 -2.13 4.13
CA THR A 176 -23.64 -2.94 4.82
C THR A 176 -23.58 -2.72 6.34
N PRO A 177 -24.60 -2.07 6.95
CA PRO A 177 -24.66 -1.97 8.40
C PRO A 177 -24.79 -3.32 9.08
N ARG A 178 -24.20 -3.48 10.27
CA ARG A 178 -24.19 -4.76 11.02
C ARG A 178 -25.59 -5.40 11.19
N ALA A 179 -26.61 -4.59 11.44
CA ALA A 179 -27.97 -5.09 11.59
C ALA A 179 -28.54 -5.72 10.30
N LEU A 180 -28.20 -5.12 9.14
CA LEU A 180 -28.59 -5.64 7.83
C LEU A 180 -27.80 -6.93 7.51
N ASP A 181 -26.53 -6.96 7.79
CA ASP A 181 -25.66 -8.12 7.57
C ASP A 181 -26.18 -9.34 8.36
N ILE A 182 -26.55 -9.16 9.64
CA ILE A 182 -27.21 -10.19 10.46
C ILE A 182 -28.53 -10.66 9.81
N ALA A 183 -29.37 -9.73 9.38
CA ALA A 183 -30.66 -10.08 8.78
C ALA A 183 -30.47 -10.89 7.48
N MET A 184 -29.50 -10.50 6.65
CA MET A 184 -29.14 -11.22 5.43
C MET A 184 -28.58 -12.62 5.72
N ALA A 185 -27.72 -12.77 6.74
CA ALA A 185 -27.16 -14.05 7.14
C ALA A 185 -28.24 -15.03 7.63
N ILE A 186 -29.24 -14.54 8.36
CA ILE A 186 -30.41 -15.33 8.79
C ILE A 186 -31.27 -15.70 7.58
N SER A 187 -31.62 -14.71 6.75
CA SER A 187 -32.53 -14.96 5.61
C SER A 187 -31.95 -15.91 4.55
N SER A 188 -30.62 -15.93 4.41
CA SER A 188 -29.91 -16.84 3.51
C SER A 188 -29.61 -18.20 4.14
N GLY A 189 -29.98 -18.42 5.41
CA GLY A 189 -29.78 -19.69 6.11
C GLY A 189 -28.33 -19.96 6.55
N VAL A 190 -27.44 -18.95 6.49
CA VAL A 190 -26.05 -19.06 6.95
C VAL A 190 -26.00 -19.22 8.47
N ILE A 191 -26.86 -18.51 9.19
CA ILE A 191 -27.05 -18.65 10.64
C ILE A 191 -28.54 -18.83 10.97
N LYS A 192 -28.83 -19.46 12.11
CA LYS A 192 -30.22 -19.68 12.56
C LYS A 192 -30.78 -18.50 13.34
N ASN A 193 -29.94 -17.83 14.09
CA ASN A 193 -30.36 -16.74 14.96
C ASN A 193 -29.24 -15.71 15.13
N LYS A 194 -29.57 -14.56 15.71
CA LYS A 194 -28.64 -13.43 15.89
C LYS A 194 -27.41 -13.80 16.77
N ASN A 195 -27.54 -14.73 17.69
CA ASN A 195 -26.44 -15.08 18.60
C ASN A 195 -25.32 -15.85 17.87
N ASP A 196 -25.67 -16.55 16.78
CA ASP A 196 -24.70 -17.29 15.96
C ASP A 196 -23.80 -16.34 15.15
N TYR A 197 -24.15 -15.06 15.06
CA TYR A 197 -23.41 -14.08 14.25
C TYR A 197 -22.02 -13.76 14.82
N SER A 198 -21.79 -13.93 16.12
CA SER A 198 -20.46 -13.77 16.72
C SER A 198 -19.42 -14.67 16.07
N CYS A 199 -19.80 -15.90 15.72
CA CYS A 199 -18.91 -16.83 15.03
C CYS A 199 -18.50 -16.32 13.64
N ILE A 200 -19.40 -15.64 12.91
CA ILE A 200 -19.09 -15.00 11.64
C ILE A 200 -18.10 -13.83 11.84
N GLU A 201 -18.34 -12.99 12.86
CA GLU A 201 -17.47 -11.86 13.18
C GLU A 201 -16.06 -12.32 13.61
N GLU A 202 -15.99 -13.31 14.50
CA GLU A 202 -14.72 -13.87 14.98
C GLU A 202 -13.89 -14.49 13.85
N ASN A 203 -14.54 -15.06 12.85
CA ASN A 203 -13.88 -15.60 11.67
C ASN A 203 -13.64 -14.55 10.55
N GLY A 204 -14.04 -13.30 10.77
CA GLY A 204 -13.85 -12.23 9.79
C GLY A 204 -14.69 -12.37 8.52
N LEU A 205 -15.75 -13.17 8.55
CA LEU A 205 -16.60 -13.46 7.39
C LEU A 205 -17.79 -12.49 7.24
N ASN A 206 -17.86 -11.49 8.10
CA ASN A 206 -18.92 -10.48 8.08
C ASN A 206 -18.62 -9.39 7.03
N CYS A 207 -19.66 -8.92 6.34
CA CYS A 207 -19.54 -7.81 5.36
C CYS A 207 -19.54 -6.43 6.01
N SER A 208 -19.93 -6.33 7.28
CA SER A 208 -20.09 -5.05 7.98
C SER A 208 -18.80 -4.49 8.60
N GLN A 209 -17.78 -5.32 8.87
CA GLN A 209 -16.54 -4.91 9.57
C GLN A 209 -15.33 -5.75 9.21
N SER A 210 -15.34 -6.47 8.10
CA SER A 210 -14.24 -7.31 7.68
C SER A 210 -13.58 -6.85 6.37
N SER A 211 -12.49 -7.50 6.02
CA SER A 211 -11.76 -7.29 4.77
C SER A 211 -11.27 -8.62 4.22
N ILE A 212 -10.92 -8.63 2.94
CA ILE A 212 -10.30 -9.80 2.30
C ILE A 212 -8.99 -10.18 3.00
N MET A 213 -8.21 -9.20 3.47
CA MET A 213 -6.98 -9.50 4.21
C MET A 213 -7.26 -10.25 5.52
N LYS A 214 -8.27 -9.83 6.28
CA LYS A 214 -8.67 -10.48 7.52
C LYS A 214 -9.14 -11.93 7.32
N ILE A 215 -9.87 -12.20 6.23
CA ILE A 215 -10.28 -13.55 5.86
C ILE A 215 -9.07 -14.41 5.45
N ALA A 216 -8.20 -13.85 4.61
CA ALA A 216 -7.03 -14.55 4.09
C ALA A 216 -6.01 -14.86 5.19
N SER A 217 -5.76 -13.93 6.11
CA SER A 217 -4.83 -14.15 7.23
C SER A 217 -5.28 -15.30 8.12
N ARG A 218 -6.59 -15.44 8.37
CA ARG A 218 -7.15 -16.57 9.14
C ARG A 218 -7.01 -17.92 8.45
N SER A 219 -7.00 -17.94 7.13
CA SER A 219 -6.81 -19.15 6.33
C SER A 219 -5.33 -19.49 6.14
N CYS A 220 -4.41 -18.61 6.50
CA CYS A 220 -2.99 -18.83 6.33
C CYS A 220 -2.43 -19.80 7.38
N LYS A 221 -1.53 -20.69 6.93
CA LYS A 221 -0.85 -21.66 7.80
C LYS A 221 0.39 -21.11 8.51
N PHE A 222 0.88 -19.95 8.05
CA PHE A 222 2.06 -19.30 8.62
C PHE A 222 1.65 -18.38 9.77
N GLU A 223 2.39 -18.45 10.89
CA GLU A 223 2.16 -17.64 12.09
C GLU A 223 3.52 -17.18 12.61
N LYS A 224 3.85 -15.89 12.45
CA LYS A 224 5.09 -15.34 13.02
C LYS A 224 4.82 -14.09 13.87
N HIS A 225 4.05 -13.15 13.38
CA HIS A 225 3.61 -11.93 14.09
C HIS A 225 2.10 -11.80 13.88
N GLY A 226 1.32 -12.78 14.41
CA GLY A 226 -0.05 -13.00 14.03
C GLY A 226 -0.16 -14.00 12.88
N LYS A 227 -1.35 -14.12 12.28
CA LYS A 227 -1.60 -15.02 11.16
C LYS A 227 -1.14 -14.42 9.84
N GLY A 228 -0.44 -15.22 9.05
CA GLY A 228 0.11 -14.80 7.77
C GLY A 228 1.62 -14.56 7.81
N LEU A 229 2.17 -14.21 6.65
CA LEU A 229 3.56 -13.76 6.54
C LEU A 229 3.62 -12.26 6.79
N PHE A 230 4.53 -11.82 7.62
CA PHE A 230 4.71 -10.41 7.96
C PHE A 230 5.95 -9.84 7.26
N LEU A 231 5.76 -8.81 6.41
CA LEU A 231 6.83 -8.07 5.78
C LEU A 231 7.36 -7.02 6.77
N CYS A 232 8.36 -7.41 7.55
CA CYS A 232 8.86 -6.58 8.66
C CYS A 232 9.80 -5.44 8.24
N GLU A 233 10.39 -5.49 7.04
CA GLU A 233 11.35 -4.48 6.61
C GLU A 233 10.69 -3.23 6.08
N HIS A 234 11.03 -2.08 6.64
CA HIS A 234 10.54 -0.78 6.20
C HIS A 234 11.69 0.07 5.64
N ARG A 235 11.60 0.45 4.37
CA ARG A 235 12.66 1.17 3.63
C ARG A 235 12.23 2.55 3.11
N ARG A 236 10.96 2.92 3.27
CA ARG A 236 10.38 4.15 2.68
C ARG A 236 10.73 5.40 3.48
N CYS A 237 10.33 5.42 4.75
CA CYS A 237 10.47 6.59 5.63
C CYS A 237 11.77 6.54 6.42
N TYR A 238 12.28 7.69 6.86
CA TYR A 238 13.31 7.73 7.88
C TYR A 238 12.84 7.06 9.16
N ASN A 239 13.80 6.54 9.94
CA ASN A 239 13.52 5.78 11.16
C ASN A 239 12.64 6.57 12.15
N GLU A 240 12.86 7.87 12.28
CA GLU A 240 12.10 8.76 13.18
C GLU A 240 10.62 8.82 12.80
N ILE A 241 10.29 8.78 11.50
CA ILE A 241 8.91 8.83 11.02
C ILE A 241 8.23 7.48 11.22
N VAL A 242 8.87 6.39 10.76
CA VAL A 242 8.26 5.05 10.86
C VAL A 242 8.17 4.56 12.30
N GLN A 243 8.97 5.08 13.21
CA GLN A 243 8.89 4.76 14.63
C GLN A 243 7.50 5.07 15.20
N TYR A 244 6.87 6.17 14.77
CA TYR A 244 5.49 6.49 15.16
C TYR A 244 4.54 5.33 14.80
N CYS A 245 4.56 4.88 13.56
CA CYS A 245 3.71 3.79 13.07
C CYS A 245 4.02 2.48 13.81
N ASN A 246 5.31 2.19 14.01
CA ASN A 246 5.80 0.99 14.66
C ASN A 246 5.37 0.89 16.14
N GLU A 247 5.34 2.02 16.84
CA GLU A 247 4.86 2.08 18.23
C GLU A 247 3.32 2.10 18.30
N LEU A 248 2.63 2.71 17.32
CA LEU A 248 1.19 2.90 17.35
C LEU A 248 0.41 1.62 17.09
N VAL A 249 0.81 0.84 16.07
CA VAL A 249 0.02 -0.30 15.56
C VAL A 249 0.83 -1.59 15.33
N TYR A 250 2.15 -1.52 15.09
CA TYR A 250 2.93 -2.71 14.75
C TYR A 250 3.73 -3.30 15.94
N GLU A 251 3.47 -2.88 17.16
CA GLU A 251 4.07 -3.44 18.38
C GLU A 251 5.62 -3.52 18.32
N LYS A 252 6.25 -2.61 17.58
CA LYS A 252 7.69 -2.55 17.31
C LYS A 252 8.25 -3.71 16.47
N ASN A 253 7.40 -4.40 15.74
CA ASN A 253 7.80 -5.53 14.89
C ASN A 253 8.39 -5.10 13.54
N LEU A 254 8.21 -3.84 13.11
CA LEU A 254 8.86 -3.33 11.91
C LEU A 254 10.35 -3.11 12.16
N ARG A 255 11.15 -3.42 11.15
CA ARG A 255 12.60 -3.17 11.08
C ARG A 255 12.87 -1.97 10.17
N PRO A 256 13.14 -0.78 10.71
CA PRO A 256 13.50 0.37 9.91
C PRO A 256 14.87 0.16 9.25
N LEU A 257 14.93 0.19 7.93
CA LEU A 257 16.18 -0.06 7.18
C LEU A 257 16.65 1.15 6.36
N ARG A 258 15.89 2.24 6.34
CA ARG A 258 16.33 3.46 5.65
C ARG A 258 17.43 4.21 6.39
N GLY A 259 17.47 4.09 7.72
CA GLY A 259 18.41 4.80 8.57
C GLY A 259 17.78 6.07 9.18
N LYS A 260 18.58 6.76 10.00
CA LYS A 260 18.20 8.05 10.61
C LYS A 260 18.43 9.19 9.62
N ALA A 261 17.55 10.20 9.67
CA ALA A 261 17.68 11.39 8.84
C ALA A 261 18.99 12.16 9.08
N SER A 262 19.52 12.16 10.30
CA SER A 262 20.80 12.79 10.66
C SER A 262 22.01 12.11 10.02
N ASP A 263 21.94 10.80 9.80
CA ASP A 263 23.08 9.98 9.41
C ASP A 263 23.17 9.85 7.88
N ASP A 264 22.08 10.16 7.16
CA ASP A 264 22.04 10.10 5.70
C ASP A 264 22.65 11.37 5.08
N ASN A 265 23.79 11.21 4.43
CA ASN A 265 24.46 12.31 3.71
C ASN A 265 23.72 12.76 2.44
N ARG A 266 22.76 11.95 1.94
CA ARG A 266 21.91 12.31 0.79
C ARG A 266 20.63 13.01 1.23
N ASN A 267 20.42 13.20 2.52
CA ASN A 267 19.24 13.90 3.04
C ASN A 267 19.30 15.39 2.68
N VAL A 268 18.55 15.79 1.67
CA VAL A 268 18.46 17.17 1.16
C VAL A 268 17.82 18.14 2.17
N LEU A 269 17.07 17.60 3.14
CA LEU A 269 16.42 18.37 4.20
C LEU A 269 17.27 18.51 5.46
N LYS A 270 18.46 17.90 5.50
CA LYS A 270 19.38 18.01 6.64
C LYS A 270 19.65 19.47 6.95
N ASN A 271 19.43 19.90 8.16
CA ASN A 271 19.51 21.29 8.62
C ASN A 271 18.44 22.26 8.07
N TYR A 272 17.45 21.77 7.32
CA TYR A 272 16.36 22.58 6.82
C TYR A 272 15.03 22.22 7.47
N LEU A 273 14.62 20.95 7.40
CA LEU A 273 13.42 20.44 8.07
C LEU A 273 13.76 19.22 8.92
N PRO A 274 13.13 19.07 10.10
CA PRO A 274 13.24 17.84 10.88
C PRO A 274 12.44 16.70 10.22
N PRO A 275 12.80 15.43 10.46
CA PRO A 275 11.99 14.29 10.01
C PRO A 275 10.58 14.28 10.65
N MET A 276 10.46 14.76 11.88
CA MET A 276 9.19 15.01 12.57
C MET A 276 9.25 16.41 13.20
N GLY A 277 8.28 17.27 12.90
CA GLY A 277 8.25 18.64 13.40
C GLY A 277 6.85 19.19 13.53
N ARG A 278 6.71 20.36 14.17
CA ARG A 278 5.43 21.05 14.32
C ARG A 278 5.56 22.54 14.07
N LYS A 279 4.43 23.15 13.68
CA LYS A 279 4.18 24.59 13.78
C LYS A 279 3.00 24.81 14.70
N GLN A 280 3.24 25.52 15.82
CA GLN A 280 2.21 25.83 16.79
C GLN A 280 1.26 26.89 16.23
N ILE A 281 -0.06 26.63 16.27
CA ILE A 281 -1.11 27.52 15.77
C ILE A 281 -2.24 27.53 16.78
N ASP A 282 -2.74 28.71 17.11
CA ASP A 282 -3.79 28.90 18.10
C ASP A 282 -5.10 28.19 17.70
N SER A 283 -5.61 27.36 18.59
CA SER A 283 -6.82 26.55 18.42
C SER A 283 -8.13 27.36 18.43
N LYS A 284 -8.13 28.61 18.91
CA LYS A 284 -9.35 29.45 18.99
C LYS A 284 -10.05 29.67 17.64
N TYR A 285 -9.36 29.47 16.53
CA TYR A 285 -9.91 29.60 15.18
C TYR A 285 -10.54 28.30 14.65
N SER A 286 -10.51 27.22 15.42
CA SER A 286 -11.16 25.96 15.06
C SER A 286 -12.69 26.10 15.18
N LYS A 287 -13.41 25.70 14.15
CA LYS A 287 -14.88 25.75 14.10
C LYS A 287 -15.44 24.45 13.58
N ARG A 288 -16.50 23.97 14.21
CA ARG A 288 -17.30 22.85 13.69
C ARG A 288 -18.29 23.36 12.65
N ILE A 289 -18.32 22.73 11.47
CA ILE A 289 -19.23 23.05 10.38
C ILE A 289 -19.94 21.77 9.96
N GLY A 290 -21.16 21.58 10.42
CA GLY A 290 -21.93 20.33 10.24
C GLY A 290 -21.19 19.15 10.89
N THR A 291 -20.87 18.14 10.09
CA THR A 291 -20.09 16.95 10.50
C THR A 291 -18.58 17.12 10.33
N SER A 292 -18.11 18.27 9.83
CA SER A 292 -16.70 18.55 9.55
C SER A 292 -16.16 19.68 10.45
N ARG A 293 -14.88 19.96 10.32
CA ARG A 293 -14.18 21.02 11.05
C ARG A 293 -13.32 21.84 10.10
N GLN A 294 -13.05 23.07 10.50
CA GLN A 294 -12.14 23.99 9.83
C GLN A 294 -11.42 24.85 10.87
N ASN A 295 -10.15 25.15 10.59
CA ASN A 295 -9.36 26.17 11.30
C ASN A 295 -8.76 27.10 10.22
N SER A 296 -9.32 28.31 10.12
CA SER A 296 -8.92 29.28 9.09
C SER A 296 -7.49 29.74 9.27
N LYS A 297 -7.06 29.97 10.53
CA LYS A 297 -5.69 30.41 10.82
C LYS A 297 -4.67 29.33 10.46
N GLU A 298 -5.01 28.07 10.76
CA GLU A 298 -4.16 26.94 10.38
C GLU A 298 -4.03 26.80 8.86
N ALA A 299 -5.13 27.01 8.11
CA ALA A 299 -5.10 27.01 6.66
C ALA A 299 -4.26 28.17 6.09
N GLU A 300 -4.38 29.37 6.67
CA GLU A 300 -3.56 30.53 6.29
C GLU A 300 -2.07 30.29 6.53
N GLU A 301 -1.70 29.80 7.71
CA GLU A 301 -0.30 29.48 8.05
C GLU A 301 0.30 28.39 7.16
N ILE A 302 -0.50 27.37 6.80
CA ILE A 302 -0.07 26.33 5.86
C ILE A 302 0.20 26.92 4.48
N VAL A 303 -0.73 27.73 3.94
CA VAL A 303 -0.56 28.33 2.62
C VAL A 303 0.61 29.30 2.58
N GLU A 304 0.80 30.09 3.65
CA GLU A 304 1.95 30.97 3.78
C GLU A 304 3.27 30.18 3.84
N TRP A 305 3.30 29.11 4.63
CA TRP A 305 4.48 28.24 4.69
C TRP A 305 4.79 27.61 3.32
N VAL A 306 3.77 27.18 2.61
CA VAL A 306 3.91 26.63 1.24
C VAL A 306 4.50 27.70 0.30
N ARG A 307 3.99 28.93 0.36
CA ARG A 307 4.48 30.04 -0.46
C ARG A 307 5.98 30.30 -0.28
N LEU A 308 6.43 30.23 0.97
CA LEU A 308 7.84 30.49 1.32
C LEU A 308 8.77 29.31 1.01
N ASN A 309 8.28 28.08 1.11
CA ASN A 309 9.14 26.90 1.14
C ASN A 309 9.05 26.01 -0.11
N TYR A 310 7.96 26.05 -0.87
CA TYR A 310 7.73 25.10 -1.96
C TYR A 310 8.85 25.10 -3.01
N PHE A 311 9.20 26.26 -3.53
CA PHE A 311 10.26 26.36 -4.54
C PHE A 311 11.65 26.00 -3.98
N VAL A 312 11.91 26.33 -2.72
CA VAL A 312 13.15 25.94 -2.05
C VAL A 312 13.24 24.42 -1.94
N LEU A 313 12.14 23.75 -1.58
CA LEU A 313 12.08 22.29 -1.55
C LEU A 313 12.31 21.70 -2.94
N CYS A 314 11.61 22.17 -3.95
CA CYS A 314 11.79 21.70 -5.32
C CYS A 314 13.24 21.81 -5.79
N GLU A 315 13.90 22.94 -5.50
CA GLU A 315 15.30 23.16 -5.88
C GLU A 315 16.24 22.20 -5.15
N LYS A 316 16.04 21.98 -3.84
CA LYS A 316 16.85 21.02 -3.05
C LYS A 316 16.75 19.60 -3.59
N TYR A 317 15.55 19.13 -3.97
CA TYR A 317 15.36 17.80 -4.54
C TYR A 317 15.88 17.70 -5.97
N ARG A 318 15.67 18.72 -6.80
CA ARG A 318 16.16 18.76 -8.18
C ARG A 318 17.68 18.64 -8.27
N GLN A 319 18.42 19.21 -7.32
CA GLN A 319 19.89 19.14 -7.30
C GLN A 319 20.43 17.74 -6.98
N ASN A 320 19.63 16.88 -6.36
CA ASN A 320 20.05 15.55 -5.89
C ASN A 320 19.46 14.38 -6.70
N GLU A 321 18.46 14.62 -7.53
CA GLU A 321 17.86 13.60 -8.40
C GLU A 321 18.41 13.70 -9.82
N ALA A 322 18.50 12.54 -10.50
CA ALA A 322 18.81 12.55 -11.94
C ALA A 322 17.70 13.33 -12.68
N ALA A 323 18.07 14.16 -13.64
CA ALA A 323 17.17 15.09 -14.32
C ALA A 323 15.89 14.44 -14.89
N ASN A 324 15.91 13.13 -15.15
CA ASN A 324 14.76 12.39 -15.70
C ASN A 324 13.86 11.75 -14.61
N GLN A 325 14.17 11.88 -13.32
CA GLN A 325 13.43 11.27 -12.23
C GLN A 325 12.74 12.29 -11.32
N PHE A 326 13.05 13.58 -11.46
CA PHE A 326 12.46 14.64 -10.64
C PHE A 326 11.01 14.92 -11.07
N ASP A 327 10.07 14.77 -10.12
CA ASP A 327 8.66 15.13 -10.31
C ASP A 327 8.20 16.03 -9.15
N GLU A 328 7.89 17.28 -9.44
CA GLU A 328 7.40 18.28 -8.47
C GLU A 328 6.17 17.80 -7.70
N LYS A 329 5.35 16.93 -8.29
CA LYS A 329 4.15 16.36 -7.64
C LYS A 329 4.47 15.41 -6.51
N THR A 330 5.70 14.92 -6.41
CA THR A 330 6.12 14.00 -5.33
C THR A 330 6.64 14.72 -4.08
N ILE A 331 6.89 16.03 -4.17
CA ILE A 331 7.59 16.78 -3.13
C ILE A 331 6.69 17.02 -1.91
N LEU A 332 5.52 17.64 -2.11
CA LEU A 332 4.69 18.13 -1.01
C LEU A 332 3.26 17.59 -1.06
N GLY A 333 2.78 17.17 0.09
CA GLY A 333 1.38 16.82 0.30
C GLY A 333 0.82 17.44 1.58
N ILE A 334 -0.46 17.77 1.59
CA ILE A 334 -1.15 18.32 2.75
C ILE A 334 -2.32 17.39 3.10
N ILE A 335 -2.25 16.81 4.30
CA ILE A 335 -3.22 15.85 4.81
C ILE A 335 -3.98 16.47 5.98
N THR A 336 -5.27 16.26 6.03
CA THR A 336 -6.11 16.62 7.18
C THR A 336 -7.19 15.56 7.42
N PRO A 337 -7.64 15.35 8.66
CA PRO A 337 -8.75 14.44 8.95
C PRO A 337 -10.11 14.91 8.40
N PHE A 338 -10.24 16.22 8.09
CA PHE A 338 -11.53 16.86 7.84
C PHE A 338 -11.69 17.37 6.40
N LYS A 339 -12.74 16.93 5.72
CA LYS A 339 -13.06 17.37 4.34
C LYS A 339 -13.20 18.89 4.23
N GLY A 340 -13.81 19.54 5.24
CA GLY A 340 -13.97 21.01 5.27
C GLY A 340 -12.61 21.74 5.24
N GLN A 341 -11.65 21.30 6.05
CA GLN A 341 -10.31 21.88 6.06
C GLN A 341 -9.57 21.66 4.73
N SER A 342 -9.66 20.44 4.19
CA SER A 342 -9.09 20.14 2.87
C SER A 342 -9.64 21.06 1.77
N ALA A 343 -10.96 21.28 1.75
CA ALA A 343 -11.60 22.16 0.78
C ALA A 343 -11.14 23.63 0.95
N MET A 344 -11.02 24.10 2.20
CA MET A 344 -10.53 25.43 2.52
C MET A 344 -9.10 25.63 2.02
N ILE A 345 -8.18 24.74 2.37
CA ILE A 345 -6.77 24.82 1.94
C ILE A 345 -6.67 24.79 0.41
N LYS A 346 -7.38 23.87 -0.26
CA LYS A 346 -7.42 23.84 -1.74
C LYS A 346 -7.88 25.17 -2.35
N SER A 347 -8.96 25.74 -1.84
CA SER A 347 -9.49 27.04 -2.32
C SER A 347 -8.49 28.17 -2.12
N MET A 348 -7.77 28.17 -1.01
CA MET A 348 -6.75 29.19 -0.73
C MET A 348 -5.54 29.02 -1.63
N ILE A 349 -5.01 27.80 -1.83
CA ILE A 349 -3.91 27.52 -2.76
C ILE A 349 -4.31 27.97 -4.17
N LYS A 350 -5.47 27.55 -4.67
CA LYS A 350 -5.96 27.95 -6.00
C LYS A 350 -6.01 29.45 -6.21
N ARG A 351 -6.40 30.19 -5.17
CA ARG A 351 -6.52 31.66 -5.24
C ARG A 351 -5.20 32.39 -5.08
N GLN A 352 -4.31 31.90 -4.20
CA GLN A 352 -3.09 32.62 -3.79
C GLN A 352 -1.83 32.10 -4.45
N LEU A 353 -1.81 30.84 -4.89
CA LEU A 353 -0.66 30.13 -5.46
C LEU A 353 -1.08 29.30 -6.69
N PRO A 354 -1.74 29.92 -7.69
CA PRO A 354 -2.29 29.19 -8.83
C PRO A 354 -1.22 28.46 -9.66
N GLU A 355 0.01 28.96 -9.66
CA GLU A 355 1.15 28.39 -10.38
C GLU A 355 1.60 27.02 -9.88
N ILE A 356 1.27 26.67 -8.63
CA ILE A 356 1.64 25.38 -8.00
C ILE A 356 0.44 24.50 -7.62
N GLU A 357 -0.80 24.95 -7.90
CA GLU A 357 -2.03 24.22 -7.54
C GLU A 357 -2.00 22.75 -8.01
N GLY A 358 -1.53 22.52 -9.24
CA GLY A 358 -1.49 21.18 -9.84
C GLY A 358 -0.40 20.26 -9.29
N ASN A 359 0.55 20.79 -8.52
CA ASN A 359 1.71 20.08 -8.04
C ASN A 359 1.58 19.65 -6.56
N ILE A 360 0.67 20.28 -5.82
CA ILE A 360 0.46 19.98 -4.40
C ILE A 360 -0.80 19.15 -4.21
N ALA A 361 -0.65 17.94 -3.70
CA ALA A 361 -1.80 17.14 -3.30
C ALA A 361 -2.33 17.63 -1.96
N VAL A 362 -3.62 17.98 -1.90
CA VAL A 362 -4.33 18.35 -0.67
C VAL A 362 -5.52 17.43 -0.50
N GLY A 363 -5.69 16.80 0.66
CA GLY A 363 -6.79 15.86 0.84
C GLY A 363 -6.97 15.34 2.25
N THR A 364 -7.94 14.46 2.40
CA THR A 364 -8.03 13.62 3.58
C THR A 364 -7.10 12.42 3.43
N VAL A 365 -6.85 11.71 4.52
CA VAL A 365 -5.96 10.53 4.52
C VAL A 365 -6.34 9.50 3.44
N HIS A 366 -7.64 9.29 3.21
CA HIS A 366 -8.13 8.41 2.14
C HIS A 366 -7.66 8.84 0.73
N THR A 367 -7.53 10.14 0.50
CA THR A 367 -7.05 10.66 -0.81
C THR A 367 -5.58 10.36 -1.05
N PHE A 368 -4.81 10.16 0.02
CA PHE A 368 -3.38 9.84 -0.02
C PHE A 368 -3.06 8.35 0.03
N GLN A 369 -4.07 7.51 0.04
CA GLN A 369 -3.88 6.08 0.06
C GLN A 369 -3.17 5.62 -1.23
N GLY A 370 -2.09 4.83 -1.10
CA GLY A 370 -1.23 4.48 -2.23
C GLY A 370 -0.26 5.57 -2.72
N ALA A 371 -0.45 6.83 -2.31
CA ALA A 371 0.42 7.94 -2.68
C ALA A 371 1.41 8.29 -1.56
N GLU A 372 2.61 8.68 -1.92
CA GLU A 372 3.65 9.13 -0.98
C GLU A 372 4.23 10.47 -1.41
N ARG A 373 4.78 11.24 -0.46
CA ARG A 373 5.44 12.51 -0.70
C ARG A 373 6.72 12.61 0.12
N ASN A 374 7.65 13.41 -0.36
CA ASN A 374 8.87 13.67 0.40
C ASN A 374 8.53 14.39 1.71
N VAL A 375 7.70 15.42 1.63
CA VAL A 375 7.24 16.21 2.78
C VAL A 375 5.72 16.10 2.89
N ILE A 376 5.22 15.80 4.08
CA ILE A 376 3.79 15.84 4.41
C ILE A 376 3.54 16.90 5.47
N ILE A 377 2.60 17.80 5.20
CA ILE A 377 2.00 18.68 6.20
C ILE A 377 0.71 18.03 6.69
N PHE A 378 0.58 17.87 7.99
CA PHE A 378 -0.63 17.37 8.64
C PHE A 378 -1.33 18.51 9.36
N SER A 379 -2.52 18.90 8.89
CA SER A 379 -3.39 19.91 9.49
C SER A 379 -4.31 19.26 10.50
N SER A 380 -4.08 19.48 11.80
CA SER A 380 -4.79 18.79 12.88
C SER A 380 -6.20 19.33 13.14
N VAL A 381 -6.40 20.64 12.99
CA VAL A 381 -7.68 21.39 13.02
C VAL A 381 -8.35 21.51 14.38
N TYR A 382 -7.94 20.76 15.39
CA TYR A 382 -8.64 20.73 16.68
C TYR A 382 -8.58 22.03 17.48
N GLY A 383 -9.71 22.33 18.19
CA GLY A 383 -9.82 23.36 19.19
C GLY A 383 -9.59 22.81 20.60
N SER A 384 -9.17 23.69 21.52
CA SER A 384 -8.82 23.37 22.92
C SER A 384 -9.92 22.68 23.72
N GLU A 385 -11.18 22.98 23.41
CA GLU A 385 -12.35 22.48 24.19
C GLU A 385 -12.75 21.04 23.85
N GLU A 386 -12.26 20.46 22.74
CA GLU A 386 -12.81 19.24 22.18
C GLU A 386 -11.80 18.07 22.12
N GLY A 387 -10.53 18.32 22.47
CA GLY A 387 -9.46 17.33 22.38
C GLY A 387 -9.28 16.78 20.95
N CYS A 388 -8.52 15.69 20.82
CA CYS A 388 -8.19 15.08 19.53
C CYS A 388 -8.87 13.70 19.35
N TYR A 389 -10.13 13.56 19.77
CA TYR A 389 -10.86 12.29 19.78
C TYR A 389 -10.78 11.51 18.45
N PHE A 390 -10.97 12.18 17.30
CA PHE A 390 -10.94 11.52 16.01
C PHE A 390 -9.56 10.95 15.65
N ILE A 391 -8.50 11.67 16.00
CA ILE A 391 -7.09 11.20 15.84
C ILE A 391 -6.87 9.98 16.71
N ASN A 392 -7.30 10.00 17.96
CA ASN A 392 -7.07 8.92 18.92
C ASN A 392 -7.90 7.66 18.64
N SER A 393 -9.14 7.83 18.15
CA SER A 393 -10.04 6.72 17.82
C SER A 393 -9.70 6.01 16.51
N ASN A 394 -8.92 6.64 15.64
CA ASN A 394 -8.61 6.13 14.30
C ASN A 394 -7.09 5.91 14.12
N LYS A 395 -6.54 4.93 14.84
CA LYS A 395 -5.10 4.59 14.76
C LYS A 395 -4.64 4.27 13.35
N SER A 396 -5.42 3.49 12.60
CA SER A 396 -5.11 3.13 11.21
C SER A 396 -5.05 4.34 10.29
N LEU A 397 -5.92 5.34 10.51
CA LEU A 397 -5.86 6.59 9.76
C LEU A 397 -4.55 7.34 10.04
N MET A 398 -4.13 7.43 11.31
CA MET A 398 -2.87 8.09 11.67
C MET A 398 -1.65 7.31 11.18
N ASN A 399 -1.70 5.98 11.25
CA ASN A 399 -0.67 5.11 10.67
C ASN A 399 -0.46 5.42 9.19
N VAL A 400 -1.54 5.49 8.42
CA VAL A 400 -1.46 5.82 6.99
C VAL A 400 -0.99 7.27 6.79
N ALA A 401 -1.52 8.26 7.51
CA ALA A 401 -1.13 9.65 7.34
C ALA A 401 0.38 9.87 7.53
N VAL A 402 0.95 9.33 8.60
CA VAL A 402 2.37 9.50 8.93
C VAL A 402 3.25 8.73 7.94
N SER A 403 2.87 7.51 7.57
CA SER A 403 3.64 6.69 6.63
C SER A 403 3.64 7.20 5.17
N ARG A 404 2.86 8.26 4.85
CA ARG A 404 2.92 8.93 3.54
C ARG A 404 4.15 9.83 3.39
N ALA A 405 4.78 10.26 4.48
CA ALA A 405 5.98 11.08 4.46
C ALA A 405 7.23 10.21 4.27
N LYS A 406 8.07 10.53 3.30
CA LYS A 406 9.37 9.88 3.15
C LYS A 406 10.41 10.53 4.07
N ASP A 407 10.54 11.86 3.98
CA ASP A 407 11.66 12.62 4.54
C ASP A 407 11.26 13.50 5.71
N SER A 408 10.04 14.07 5.70
CA SER A 408 9.58 14.96 6.75
C SER A 408 8.07 14.93 6.92
N PHE A 409 7.61 14.82 8.17
CA PHE A 409 6.21 14.90 8.57
C PHE A 409 6.03 16.08 9.55
N LEU A 410 5.26 17.08 9.14
CA LEU A 410 5.10 18.35 9.83
C LEU A 410 3.67 18.53 10.31
N VAL A 411 3.47 18.71 11.61
CA VAL A 411 2.15 18.96 12.20
C VAL A 411 1.90 20.45 12.35
N PHE A 412 0.83 20.93 11.73
CA PHE A 412 0.32 22.29 11.87
C PHE A 412 -0.91 22.25 12.75
N GLY A 413 -0.92 23.01 13.83
CA GLY A 413 -2.05 23.07 14.75
C GLY A 413 -1.63 23.34 16.19
N ASP A 414 -2.59 23.23 17.11
CA ASP A 414 -2.36 23.46 18.53
C ASP A 414 -1.96 22.15 19.24
N SER A 415 -0.69 22.09 19.68
CA SER A 415 -0.20 20.94 20.43
C SER A 415 -0.87 20.79 21.81
N GLY A 416 -1.50 21.84 22.33
CA GLY A 416 -2.32 21.80 23.55
C GLY A 416 -3.60 20.97 23.38
N CYS A 417 -4.10 20.85 22.13
CA CYS A 417 -5.26 20.03 21.79
C CYS A 417 -4.94 18.55 21.64
N LEU A 418 -3.67 18.19 21.51
CA LEU A 418 -3.24 16.80 21.45
C LEU A 418 -3.21 16.21 22.88
N GLU A 419 -3.68 14.98 23.01
CA GLU A 419 -3.79 14.31 24.30
C GLU A 419 -2.45 14.15 25.01
N GLY A 420 -2.44 14.22 26.34
CA GLY A 420 -1.25 14.05 27.15
C GLY A 420 -0.79 12.58 27.33
N ASN A 421 -1.67 11.60 27.02
CA ASN A 421 -1.33 10.18 27.13
C ASN A 421 -0.29 9.79 26.06
N PRO A 422 0.95 9.45 26.43
CA PRO A 422 2.03 9.16 25.48
C PRO A 422 1.82 7.90 24.64
N LYS A 423 0.82 7.07 24.95
CA LYS A 423 0.45 5.85 24.21
C LYS A 423 -0.71 6.07 23.26
N SER A 424 -1.41 7.20 23.31
CA SER A 424 -2.43 7.54 22.33
C SER A 424 -1.81 8.06 21.03
N ALA A 425 -2.56 8.02 19.94
CA ALA A 425 -2.08 8.52 18.64
C ALA A 425 -1.71 10.02 18.72
N GLY A 426 -2.56 10.84 19.35
CA GLY A 426 -2.30 12.27 19.58
C GLY A 426 -1.13 12.53 20.51
N GLY A 427 -1.02 11.78 21.63
CA GLY A 427 0.07 11.92 22.58
C GLY A 427 1.43 11.52 22.01
N MET A 428 1.49 10.46 21.22
CA MET A 428 2.70 10.10 20.47
C MET A 428 3.07 11.16 19.44
N LEU A 429 2.09 11.70 18.72
CA LEU A 429 2.32 12.76 17.75
C LEU A 429 2.91 13.99 18.43
N LYS A 430 2.34 14.42 19.57
CA LYS A 430 2.83 15.53 20.38
C LYS A 430 4.28 15.34 20.81
N ARG A 431 4.62 14.15 21.33
CA ARG A 431 5.96 13.80 21.78
C ARG A 431 6.99 13.76 20.65
N MET A 432 6.63 13.15 19.51
CA MET A 432 7.57 12.95 18.41
C MET A 432 7.76 14.20 17.53
N THR A 433 6.88 15.20 17.65
CA THR A 433 6.96 16.46 16.90
C THR A 433 7.33 17.65 17.78
N GLU A 434 8.14 17.46 18.83
CA GLU A 434 8.53 18.53 19.76
C GLU A 434 9.34 19.64 19.10
N ARG A 435 10.06 19.33 18.02
CA ARG A 435 10.88 20.31 17.31
C ARG A 435 9.98 21.28 16.53
N GLU A 436 10.04 22.55 16.91
CA GLU A 436 9.33 23.61 16.19
C GLU A 436 10.02 23.94 14.87
N ILE A 437 9.19 24.20 13.83
CA ILE A 437 9.63 24.71 12.54
C ILE A 437 9.24 26.19 12.43
N ILE A 438 10.09 26.97 11.80
CA ILE A 438 9.90 28.41 11.58
C ILE A 438 8.95 28.65 10.40
#